data_bfc387fb3a35a983721179b820bd4f39
#
_entry.id   bfc387fb3a35a983721179b820bd4f39
#
_cell.length_a   1.000
_cell.length_b   1.000
_cell.length_c   1.000
_cell.angle_alpha   90.00
_cell.angle_beta   90.00
_cell.angle_gamma   90.00
#
_symmetry.space_group_name_H-M   'P 1'
#
loop_
_entity.id
_entity.type
_entity.pdbx_description
1 polymer ?
#
loop_
_entity_poly.entity_id
_entity_poly.type
_entity_poly.pdbx_seq_one_letter_code
_entity_poly.pdbx_strand_id
1 'polypeptide(L)'
;MKKEALTLPEEALRSLPASSVIMETHPADGNGTPFYDHLKAATDGRGKISIYPVFPGIELSFLVFQAGQASFHHAASPHVLEISHCCRGRVGWDLKKGMSVYLGAGDLTLHSTDCCADSVMRFPLGCYEGITLSVNLNRLSGNCPDILQEAGLDPEALYGKFCVPGESCALPACTETEWIFAPLYGLPERLRLPYFKLKVQELLLYLDRLDLSAAREKSIARCSSSQTDLIREIHDRLTRHPEQRFTIEELSREYLINTSSLKSLFKAVYGQPIAAYMKEYRIHRAMELLRQSDEPIAQIAAGLGYESAGKFTRAFQDVAHVLPSEYRKQVRGQKLLRT
;
A
#
# COMPACT_ATOMS: atom_id res chain seq x y z
N MET A 1 -14.08 -9.88 -15.64
CA MET A 1 -13.75 -8.53 -16.13
C MET A 1 -12.27 -8.29 -15.79
N LYS A 2 -11.42 -8.04 -16.80
CA LYS A 2 -10.03 -7.64 -16.59
C LYS A 2 -10.06 -6.30 -15.86
N LYS A 3 -9.54 -6.25 -14.61
CA LYS A 3 -9.23 -4.98 -13.94
C LYS A 3 -8.15 -4.30 -14.80
N GLU A 4 -8.55 -3.37 -15.68
CA GLU A 4 -7.61 -2.41 -16.20
C GLU A 4 -7.05 -1.66 -15.00
N ALA A 5 -5.73 -1.74 -14.84
CA ALA A 5 -5.04 -1.17 -13.72
C ALA A 5 -5.34 0.33 -13.65
N LEU A 6 -5.90 0.76 -12.53
CA LEU A 6 -6.01 2.16 -12.13
C LEU A 6 -4.60 2.69 -11.86
N THR A 7 -3.81 2.77 -12.89
CA THR A 7 -2.45 3.27 -12.81
C THR A 7 -2.48 4.79 -12.99
N LEU A 8 -2.10 5.53 -11.95
CA LEU A 8 -1.21 6.64 -12.25
C LEU A 8 -0.07 5.99 -13.06
N PRO A 9 0.22 6.47 -14.28
CA PRO A 9 1.17 5.77 -15.11
C PRO A 9 2.47 5.61 -14.34
N GLU A 10 3.06 4.41 -14.29
CA GLU A 10 4.44 4.22 -13.82
C GLU A 10 5.37 5.25 -14.48
N GLU A 11 5.02 5.73 -15.65
CA GLU A 11 5.69 6.81 -16.38
C GLU A 11 5.69 8.14 -15.61
N ALA A 12 4.62 8.49 -14.89
CA ALA A 12 4.59 9.72 -14.09
C ALA A 12 5.54 9.66 -12.89
N LEU A 13 5.70 8.49 -12.26
CA LEU A 13 6.69 8.31 -11.19
C LEU A 13 8.12 8.20 -11.73
N ARG A 14 8.31 7.62 -12.92
CA ARG A 14 9.65 7.50 -13.54
C ARG A 14 10.27 8.84 -13.91
N SER A 15 9.47 9.86 -14.14
CA SER A 15 9.96 11.22 -14.43
C SER A 15 10.42 11.97 -13.19
N LEU A 16 10.10 11.50 -11.97
CA LEU A 16 10.49 12.13 -10.73
C LEU A 16 11.97 11.87 -10.42
N PRO A 17 12.67 12.78 -9.74
CA PRO A 17 14.01 12.54 -9.22
C PRO A 17 14.01 11.34 -8.26
N ALA A 18 15.12 10.60 -8.21
CA ALA A 18 15.32 9.59 -7.19
C ALA A 18 15.31 10.21 -5.79
N SER A 19 14.86 9.43 -4.79
CA SER A 19 14.78 9.85 -3.38
C SER A 19 13.94 11.13 -3.17
N SER A 20 12.87 11.30 -3.96
CA SER A 20 11.98 12.46 -3.86
C SER A 20 10.53 12.09 -3.64
N VAL A 21 9.82 12.96 -2.92
CA VAL A 21 8.36 12.95 -2.80
C VAL A 21 7.83 14.29 -3.31
N ILE A 22 6.97 14.26 -4.32
CA ILE A 22 6.26 15.44 -4.78
C ILE A 22 4.89 15.48 -4.10
N MET A 23 4.57 16.62 -3.49
CA MET A 23 3.24 16.88 -2.92
C MET A 23 2.56 17.97 -3.73
N GLU A 24 1.33 17.70 -4.18
CA GLU A 24 0.49 18.61 -4.93
C GLU A 24 -0.82 18.80 -4.18
N THR A 25 -1.14 20.04 -3.81
CA THR A 25 -2.46 20.37 -3.24
C THR A 25 -3.32 20.96 -4.35
N HIS A 26 -4.45 20.33 -4.61
CA HIS A 26 -5.44 20.81 -5.55
C HIS A 26 -6.38 21.78 -4.82
N PRO A 27 -6.49 23.04 -5.27
CA PRO A 27 -7.34 24.02 -4.58
C PRO A 27 -8.80 23.57 -4.63
N ALA A 28 -9.48 23.61 -3.46
CA ALA A 28 -10.93 23.61 -3.43
C ALA A 28 -11.43 25.00 -3.84
N ASP A 29 -12.60 25.08 -4.43
CA ASP A 29 -13.29 26.35 -4.63
C ASP A 29 -13.65 26.95 -3.24
N GLY A 30 -12.73 27.75 -2.70
CA GLY A 30 -12.89 28.54 -1.47
C GLY A 30 -12.44 27.89 -0.16
N ASN A 31 -11.53 28.53 0.50
CA ASN A 31 -11.18 28.47 1.94
C ASN A 31 -10.70 27.16 2.58
N GLY A 32 -10.23 26.17 1.85
CA GLY A 32 -9.57 25.01 2.45
C GLY A 32 -8.07 25.28 2.70
N THR A 33 -7.69 25.68 3.90
CA THR A 33 -6.27 25.57 4.32
C THR A 33 -5.95 24.11 4.57
N PRO A 34 -4.82 23.58 4.00
CA PRO A 34 -4.41 22.20 4.25
C PRO A 34 -4.26 21.91 5.75
N PHE A 35 -4.60 20.67 6.17
CA PHE A 35 -4.44 20.27 7.57
C PHE A 35 -2.98 20.29 8.02
N TYR A 36 -2.09 19.95 7.11
CA TYR A 36 -0.69 19.76 7.39
C TYR A 36 0.14 20.85 6.74
N ASP A 37 0.16 22.05 7.35
CA ASP A 37 0.97 23.18 6.87
C ASP A 37 2.48 22.85 6.80
N HIS A 38 2.92 21.75 7.44
CA HIS A 38 4.34 21.38 7.53
C HIS A 38 4.59 19.88 7.31
N LEU A 39 3.75 19.18 6.52
CA LEU A 39 4.02 17.80 6.18
C LEU A 39 5.33 17.70 5.39
N LYS A 40 6.33 17.04 5.97
CA LYS A 40 7.57 16.68 5.28
C LYS A 40 7.55 15.18 5.01
N ALA A 41 7.84 14.82 3.79
CA ALA A 41 7.97 13.43 3.39
C ALA A 41 9.33 13.19 2.72
N ALA A 42 9.96 12.06 3.05
CA ALA A 42 11.18 11.60 2.41
C ALA A 42 11.04 10.11 2.06
N THR A 43 11.76 9.63 1.04
CA THR A 43 11.69 8.24 0.59
C THR A 43 13.04 7.77 0.05
N ASP A 44 13.28 6.46 0.10
CA ASP A 44 14.42 5.82 -0.56
C ASP A 44 14.20 5.58 -2.07
N GLY A 45 13.02 5.88 -2.57
CA GLY A 45 12.65 5.72 -3.97
C GLY A 45 11.99 6.98 -4.56
N ARG A 46 10.77 6.85 -5.07
CA ARG A 46 9.97 7.94 -5.63
C ARG A 46 8.57 7.90 -5.08
N GLY A 47 8.00 9.08 -4.78
CA GLY A 47 6.65 9.20 -4.29
C GLY A 47 5.92 10.41 -4.84
N LYS A 48 4.60 10.30 -4.94
CA LYS A 48 3.71 11.41 -5.23
C LYS A 48 2.53 11.36 -4.27
N ILE A 49 2.18 12.52 -3.72
CA ILE A 49 1.00 12.72 -2.88
C ILE A 49 0.18 13.84 -3.51
N SER A 50 -1.09 13.53 -3.83
CA SER A 50 -2.03 14.50 -4.39
C SER A 50 -3.15 14.72 -3.38
N ILE A 51 -3.24 15.94 -2.83
CA ILE A 51 -4.14 16.31 -1.73
C ILE A 51 -5.33 17.10 -2.28
N TYR A 52 -6.53 16.67 -1.91
CA TYR A 52 -7.79 17.30 -2.30
C TYR A 52 -8.58 17.70 -1.04
N PRO A 53 -8.69 18.97 -0.71
CA PRO A 53 -9.65 19.44 0.28
C PRO A 53 -11.08 19.15 -0.23
N VAL A 54 -11.85 18.34 0.50
CA VAL A 54 -13.19 17.89 0.07
C VAL A 54 -14.29 18.69 0.74
N PHE A 55 -14.18 18.88 2.06
CA PHE A 55 -15.04 19.71 2.89
C PHE A 55 -14.18 20.46 3.90
N PRO A 56 -14.70 21.54 4.53
CA PRO A 56 -14.02 22.14 5.67
C PRO A 56 -13.77 21.09 6.75
N GLY A 57 -12.49 20.77 6.98
CA GLY A 57 -12.12 19.73 7.92
C GLY A 57 -12.01 18.33 7.35
N ILE A 58 -12.11 18.12 6.04
CA ILE A 58 -11.92 16.80 5.41
C ILE A 58 -11.02 16.92 4.18
N GLU A 59 -9.93 16.16 4.18
CA GLU A 59 -8.98 16.07 3.06
C GLU A 59 -8.84 14.62 2.59
N LEU A 60 -8.78 14.44 1.29
CA LEU A 60 -8.54 13.16 0.64
C LEU A 60 -7.21 13.21 -0.10
N SER A 61 -6.29 12.32 0.26
CA SER A 61 -4.95 12.24 -0.32
C SER A 61 -4.76 10.95 -1.08
N PHE A 62 -4.28 11.04 -2.33
CA PHE A 62 -3.79 9.91 -3.10
C PHE A 62 -2.30 9.77 -2.90
N LEU A 63 -1.85 8.60 -2.50
CA LEU A 63 -0.45 8.28 -2.27
C LEU A 63 -0.01 7.23 -3.27
N VAL A 64 1.07 7.52 -3.98
CA VAL A 64 1.70 6.56 -4.91
C VAL A 64 3.19 6.55 -4.65
N PHE A 65 3.74 5.38 -4.35
CA PHE A 65 5.16 5.17 -4.08
C PHE A 65 5.72 4.01 -4.89
N GLN A 66 6.93 4.21 -5.41
CA GLN A 66 7.83 3.19 -5.91
C GLN A 66 9.11 3.26 -5.07
N ALA A 67 9.10 2.60 -3.93
CA ALA A 67 10.06 2.74 -2.87
C ALA A 67 9.99 1.54 -1.91
N GLY A 68 11.02 1.35 -1.10
CA GLY A 68 11.01 0.42 0.04
C GLY A 68 10.35 1.04 1.28
N GLN A 69 10.50 2.36 1.44
CA GLN A 69 9.94 3.10 2.57
C GLN A 69 9.75 4.58 2.28
N ALA A 70 8.90 5.20 3.09
CA ALA A 70 8.75 6.65 3.17
C ALA A 70 8.58 7.09 4.63
N SER A 71 9.27 8.15 5.02
CA SER A 71 9.12 8.79 6.34
C SER A 71 8.26 10.02 6.22
N PHE A 72 7.40 10.21 7.21
CA PHE A 72 6.49 11.34 7.31
C PHE A 72 6.70 12.04 8.64
N HIS A 73 6.81 13.37 8.58
CA HIS A 73 6.91 14.22 9.75
C HIS A 73 5.79 15.26 9.68
N HIS A 74 4.89 15.20 10.63
CA HIS A 74 3.81 16.18 10.80
C HIS A 74 3.54 16.40 12.28
N ALA A 75 2.98 17.55 12.62
CA ALA A 75 2.55 17.79 13.98
C ALA A 75 1.41 16.84 14.36
N ALA A 76 1.47 16.27 15.55
CA ALA A 76 0.34 15.55 16.12
C ALA A 76 -0.84 16.53 16.25
N SER A 77 -1.98 16.18 15.68
CA SER A 77 -3.18 17.00 15.77
C SER A 77 -4.26 16.20 16.49
N PRO A 78 -4.68 16.61 17.69
CA PRO A 78 -5.74 15.91 18.41
C PRO A 78 -7.05 16.01 17.62
N HIS A 79 -7.92 15.01 17.78
CA HIS A 79 -9.22 14.93 17.11
C HIS A 79 -9.17 14.87 15.58
N VAL A 80 -8.07 14.37 15.01
CA VAL A 80 -8.00 14.00 13.59
C VAL A 80 -8.05 12.49 13.47
N LEU A 81 -9.08 12.00 12.78
CA LEU A 81 -9.21 10.60 12.37
C LEU A 81 -8.60 10.44 10.98
N GLU A 82 -7.64 9.54 10.84
CA GLU A 82 -7.10 9.09 9.56
C GLU A 82 -7.66 7.73 9.18
N ILE A 83 -8.11 7.63 7.93
CA ILE A 83 -8.63 6.42 7.33
C ILE A 83 -7.79 6.14 6.09
N SER A 84 -6.94 5.11 6.13
CA SER A 84 -6.07 4.75 5.04
C SER A 84 -6.52 3.46 4.37
N HIS A 85 -6.71 3.50 3.05
CA HIS A 85 -7.08 2.38 2.20
C HIS A 85 -5.91 2.01 1.29
N CYS A 86 -5.51 0.74 1.28
CA CYS A 86 -4.51 0.21 0.36
C CYS A 86 -5.20 -0.26 -0.92
N CYS A 87 -4.93 0.39 -2.06
CA CYS A 87 -5.45 -0.03 -3.35
C CYS A 87 -4.58 -1.10 -4.00
N ARG A 88 -3.26 -0.86 -4.01
CA ARG A 88 -2.28 -1.74 -4.66
C ARG A 88 -0.98 -1.80 -3.86
N GLY A 89 -0.30 -2.93 -3.91
CA GLY A 89 0.93 -3.16 -3.17
C GLY A 89 0.67 -3.58 -1.73
N ARG A 90 1.57 -3.25 -0.85
CA ARG A 90 1.43 -3.42 0.60
C ARG A 90 2.07 -2.25 1.31
N VAL A 91 1.48 -1.90 2.44
CA VAL A 91 2.01 -0.87 3.32
C VAL A 91 1.99 -1.34 4.76
N GLY A 92 3.05 -1.03 5.50
CA GLY A 92 3.14 -1.30 6.93
C GLY A 92 3.56 -0.07 7.71
N TRP A 93 3.08 0.05 8.94
CA TRP A 93 3.47 1.08 9.89
C TRP A 93 4.00 0.45 11.16
N ASP A 94 5.07 1.03 11.68
CA ASP A 94 5.53 0.73 13.02
C ASP A 94 4.75 1.65 14.00
N LEU A 95 3.86 1.02 14.79
CA LEU A 95 3.03 1.73 15.77
C LEU A 95 3.82 2.01 17.05
N LYS A 96 3.38 3.00 17.82
CA LYS A 96 3.84 3.16 19.20
C LYS A 96 3.65 1.84 19.96
N LYS A 97 4.51 1.49 20.91
CA LYS A 97 4.56 0.23 21.67
C LYS A 97 5.18 -0.97 20.94
N GLY A 98 5.94 -0.75 19.85
CA GLY A 98 6.71 -1.82 19.20
C GLY A 98 5.86 -2.85 18.47
N MET A 99 4.72 -2.45 17.95
CA MET A 99 3.86 -3.27 17.10
C MET A 99 3.84 -2.72 15.68
N SER A 100 3.74 -3.60 14.69
CA SER A 100 3.59 -3.25 13.28
C SER A 100 2.30 -3.83 12.72
N VAL A 101 1.65 -3.10 11.82
CA VAL A 101 0.48 -3.55 11.07
C VAL A 101 0.79 -3.45 9.58
N TYR A 102 0.33 -4.43 8.80
CA TYR A 102 0.52 -4.48 7.34
C TYR A 102 -0.81 -4.62 6.62
N LEU A 103 -1.11 -3.67 5.74
CA LEU A 103 -2.28 -3.70 4.87
C LEU A 103 -1.92 -4.26 3.50
N GLY A 104 -2.78 -5.10 2.97
CA GLY A 104 -2.80 -5.51 1.56
C GLY A 104 -3.89 -4.78 0.79
N ALA A 105 -4.01 -5.10 -0.51
CA ALA A 105 -5.00 -4.48 -1.38
C ALA A 105 -6.44 -4.69 -0.85
N GLY A 106 -7.18 -3.61 -0.72
CA GLY A 106 -8.55 -3.54 -0.19
C GLY A 106 -8.65 -3.35 1.32
N ASP A 107 -7.54 -3.55 2.06
CA ASP A 107 -7.53 -3.38 3.52
C ASP A 107 -7.61 -1.91 3.91
N LEU A 108 -8.20 -1.66 5.09
CA LEU A 108 -8.33 -0.34 5.72
C LEU A 108 -7.61 -0.29 7.06
N THR A 109 -7.09 0.87 7.41
CA THR A 109 -6.74 1.21 8.80
C THR A 109 -7.36 2.55 9.21
N LEU A 110 -7.78 2.62 10.47
CA LEU A 110 -8.32 3.82 11.09
C LEU A 110 -7.55 4.08 12.39
N HIS A 111 -7.10 5.30 12.55
CA HIS A 111 -6.32 5.69 13.72
C HIS A 111 -6.35 7.21 13.92
N SER A 112 -5.96 7.66 15.10
CA SER A 112 -5.69 9.08 15.36
C SER A 112 -4.30 9.45 14.81
N THR A 113 -4.12 10.68 14.33
CA THR A 113 -2.81 11.22 13.90
C THR A 113 -1.76 11.20 15.00
N ASP A 114 -2.16 11.14 16.28
CA ASP A 114 -1.25 10.98 17.41
C ASP A 114 -0.45 9.66 17.37
N CYS A 115 -0.97 8.66 16.65
CA CYS A 115 -0.33 7.35 16.50
C CYS A 115 0.77 7.36 15.44
N CYS A 116 0.71 8.27 14.45
CA CYS A 116 1.55 8.28 13.24
C CYS A 116 2.35 9.57 13.02
N ALA A 117 2.29 10.55 13.95
CA ALA A 117 3.24 11.67 13.96
C ALA A 117 4.67 11.11 13.99
N ASP A 118 5.55 11.54 13.10
CA ASP A 118 6.90 10.97 12.91
C ASP A 118 6.89 9.46 12.62
N SER A 119 6.15 9.06 11.59
CA SER A 119 6.00 7.66 11.20
C SER A 119 6.86 7.27 10.00
N VAL A 120 7.19 5.98 9.92
CA VAL A 120 7.78 5.37 8.73
C VAL A 120 6.79 4.37 8.14
N MET A 121 6.35 4.65 6.92
CA MET A 121 5.62 3.70 6.10
C MET A 121 6.60 2.81 5.36
N ARG A 122 6.39 1.51 5.38
CA ARG A 122 7.22 0.53 4.69
C ARG A 122 6.42 -0.13 3.58
N PHE A 123 7.05 -0.35 2.44
CA PHE A 123 6.44 -0.93 1.25
C PHE A 123 7.13 -2.26 0.90
N PRO A 124 6.74 -3.38 1.51
CA PRO A 124 7.43 -4.67 1.36
C PRO A 124 7.51 -5.19 -0.08
N LEU A 125 6.61 -4.75 -0.95
CA LEU A 125 6.59 -5.11 -2.37
C LEU A 125 7.26 -4.05 -3.28
N GLY A 126 7.94 -3.06 -2.69
CA GLY A 126 8.59 -1.97 -3.44
C GLY A 126 7.63 -0.99 -4.10
N CYS A 127 6.32 -1.14 -3.89
CA CYS A 127 5.30 -0.25 -4.44
C CYS A 127 4.09 -0.14 -3.50
N TYR A 128 3.45 1.03 -3.53
CA TYR A 128 2.22 1.29 -2.81
C TYR A 128 1.37 2.31 -3.57
N GLU A 129 0.08 2.04 -3.65
CA GLU A 129 -0.94 2.98 -4.09
C GLU A 129 -2.11 2.90 -3.14
N GLY A 130 -2.54 4.06 -2.63
CA GLY A 130 -3.61 4.12 -1.66
C GLY A 130 -4.25 5.50 -1.54
N ILE A 131 -5.30 5.56 -0.75
CA ILE A 131 -6.00 6.78 -0.37
C ILE A 131 -5.94 6.91 1.14
N THR A 132 -5.63 8.12 1.61
CA THR A 132 -5.82 8.51 3.01
C THR A 132 -6.86 9.61 3.07
N LEU A 133 -7.89 9.40 3.89
CA LEU A 133 -8.87 10.40 4.26
C LEU A 133 -8.53 10.90 5.66
N SER A 134 -8.28 12.19 5.79
CA SER A 134 -8.03 12.87 7.06
C SER A 134 -9.26 13.70 7.44
N VAL A 135 -9.83 13.44 8.62
CA VAL A 135 -11.05 14.09 9.12
C VAL A 135 -10.73 14.79 10.44
N ASN A 136 -10.72 16.11 10.42
CA ASN A 136 -10.64 16.93 11.63
C ASN A 136 -12.04 17.07 12.23
N LEU A 137 -12.31 16.35 13.29
CA LEU A 137 -13.63 16.22 13.87
C LEU A 137 -14.13 17.53 14.51
N ASN A 138 -13.23 18.35 15.05
CA ASN A 138 -13.60 19.67 15.59
C ASN A 138 -14.10 20.61 14.47
N ARG A 139 -13.44 20.61 13.31
CA ARG A 139 -13.87 21.38 12.15
C ARG A 139 -15.14 20.81 11.51
N LEU A 140 -15.27 19.48 11.49
CA LEU A 140 -16.47 18.81 10.99
C LEU A 140 -17.70 19.15 11.83
N SER A 141 -17.60 19.19 13.16
CA SER A 141 -18.72 19.55 14.05
C SER A 141 -19.33 20.92 13.72
N GLY A 142 -18.49 21.88 13.27
CA GLY A 142 -18.96 23.22 12.86
C GLY A 142 -19.35 23.35 11.39
N ASN A 143 -19.04 22.37 10.54
CA ASN A 143 -19.21 22.42 9.08
C ASN A 143 -19.66 21.07 8.52
N CYS A 144 -20.48 20.34 9.26
CA CYS A 144 -20.91 19.00 8.85
C CYS A 144 -21.78 19.09 7.58
N PRO A 145 -21.51 18.30 6.54
CA PRO A 145 -22.37 18.22 5.36
C PRO A 145 -23.81 17.82 5.72
N ASP A 146 -24.80 18.39 5.01
CA ASP A 146 -26.24 18.23 5.30
C ASP A 146 -26.66 16.75 5.44
N ILE A 147 -26.19 15.89 4.54
CA ILE A 147 -26.50 14.45 4.56
C ILE A 147 -26.01 13.78 5.85
N LEU A 148 -24.83 14.17 6.36
CA LEU A 148 -24.29 13.63 7.59
C LEU A 148 -25.03 14.19 8.83
N GLN A 149 -25.49 15.46 8.77
CA GLN A 149 -26.32 16.06 9.79
C GLN A 149 -27.72 15.39 9.86
N GLU A 150 -28.35 15.18 8.71
CA GLU A 150 -29.65 14.48 8.61
C GLU A 150 -29.56 13.04 9.14
N ALA A 151 -28.41 12.38 8.97
CA ALA A 151 -28.15 11.05 9.52
C ALA A 151 -27.88 11.07 11.03
N GLY A 152 -27.69 12.25 11.65
CA GLY A 152 -27.33 12.37 13.05
C GLY A 152 -25.92 11.90 13.39
N LEU A 153 -24.98 11.98 12.42
CA LEU A 153 -23.59 11.57 12.64
C LEU A 153 -22.98 12.40 13.78
N ASP A 154 -22.49 11.70 14.81
CA ASP A 154 -21.76 12.32 15.91
C ASP A 154 -20.24 12.13 15.71
N PRO A 155 -19.49 13.21 15.41
CA PRO A 155 -18.04 13.14 15.21
C PRO A 155 -17.28 12.62 16.43
N GLU A 156 -17.70 12.96 17.66
CA GLU A 156 -17.05 12.50 18.88
C GLU A 156 -17.28 11.00 19.12
N ALA A 157 -18.48 10.50 18.87
CA ALA A 157 -18.79 9.08 18.93
C ALA A 157 -17.95 8.30 17.88
N LEU A 158 -17.80 8.85 16.67
CA LEU A 158 -16.98 8.28 15.62
C LEU A 158 -15.50 8.22 16.04
N TYR A 159 -14.98 9.30 16.64
CA TYR A 159 -13.61 9.32 17.17
C TYR A 159 -13.41 8.28 18.27
N GLY A 160 -14.27 8.26 19.26
CA GLY A 160 -14.20 7.30 20.38
C GLY A 160 -14.29 5.85 19.91
N LYS A 161 -14.99 5.58 18.81
CA LYS A 161 -15.13 4.26 18.21
C LYS A 161 -13.82 3.72 17.61
N PHE A 162 -13.03 4.56 16.95
CA PHE A 162 -11.84 4.15 16.16
C PHE A 162 -10.51 4.61 16.72
N CYS A 163 -10.48 5.67 17.51
CA CYS A 163 -9.27 6.31 17.98
C CYS A 163 -8.92 5.93 19.43
N VAL A 164 -8.60 4.66 19.67
CA VAL A 164 -8.08 4.23 20.95
C VAL A 164 -6.59 4.64 21.06
N PRO A 165 -6.16 5.31 22.16
CA PRO A 165 -4.81 5.80 22.28
C PRO A 165 -3.73 4.73 22.11
N GLY A 166 -2.84 4.94 21.12
CA GLY A 166 -1.74 4.02 20.80
C GLY A 166 -2.16 2.75 20.07
N GLU A 167 -3.40 2.70 19.55
CA GLU A 167 -3.91 1.60 18.74
C GLU A 167 -4.37 2.09 17.37
N SER A 168 -4.36 1.20 16.39
CA SER A 168 -5.03 1.37 15.11
C SER A 168 -6.08 0.29 14.93
N CYS A 169 -7.21 0.64 14.35
CA CYS A 169 -8.22 -0.32 13.93
C CYS A 169 -7.90 -0.73 12.49
N ALA A 170 -7.54 -1.99 12.25
CA ALA A 170 -7.27 -2.51 10.92
C ALA A 170 -8.39 -3.46 10.50
N LEU A 171 -8.99 -3.19 9.35
CA LEU A 171 -10.14 -3.90 8.80
C LEU A 171 -9.73 -4.56 7.49
N PRO A 172 -9.99 -5.86 7.28
CA PRO A 172 -9.72 -6.53 6.03
C PRO A 172 -10.65 -6.05 4.92
N ALA A 173 -10.20 -6.23 3.68
CA ALA A 173 -10.97 -5.94 2.49
C ALA A 173 -12.38 -6.55 2.55
N CYS A 174 -13.39 -5.76 2.19
CA CYS A 174 -14.75 -6.22 2.02
C CYS A 174 -15.40 -5.55 0.79
N THR A 175 -16.53 -6.10 0.35
CA THR A 175 -17.23 -5.63 -0.85
C THR A 175 -17.72 -4.19 -0.70
N GLU A 176 -18.19 -3.82 0.49
CA GLU A 176 -18.72 -2.49 0.79
C GLU A 176 -17.63 -1.43 0.66
N THR A 177 -16.45 -1.68 1.25
CA THR A 177 -15.32 -0.75 1.15
C THR A 177 -14.77 -0.69 -0.28
N GLU A 178 -14.77 -1.80 -1.02
CA GLU A 178 -14.37 -1.80 -2.43
C GLU A 178 -15.30 -0.92 -3.29
N TRP A 179 -16.60 -0.95 -3.06
CA TRP A 179 -17.56 -0.08 -3.77
C TRP A 179 -17.41 1.41 -3.43
N ILE A 180 -16.92 1.71 -2.24
CA ILE A 180 -16.65 3.11 -1.86
C ILE A 180 -15.35 3.60 -2.54
N PHE A 181 -14.27 2.83 -2.43
CA PHE A 181 -12.94 3.29 -2.84
C PHE A 181 -12.63 3.09 -4.34
N ALA A 182 -13.05 1.97 -4.95
CA ALA A 182 -12.70 1.68 -6.34
C ALA A 182 -13.13 2.78 -7.34
N PRO A 183 -14.29 3.44 -7.21
CA PRO A 183 -14.66 4.51 -8.10
C PRO A 183 -13.83 5.78 -7.98
N LEU A 184 -13.07 5.97 -6.89
CA LEU A 184 -12.26 7.17 -6.67
C LEU A 184 -11.02 7.21 -7.58
N TYR A 185 -10.57 6.05 -8.05
CA TYR A 185 -9.42 5.94 -8.92
C TYR A 185 -9.82 6.13 -10.39
N GLY A 186 -8.96 6.78 -11.18
CA GLY A 186 -9.16 6.92 -12.63
C GLY A 186 -10.26 7.88 -13.08
N LEU A 187 -10.79 8.73 -12.18
CA LEU A 187 -11.80 9.71 -12.50
C LEU A 187 -11.25 10.84 -13.39
N PRO A 188 -12.00 11.27 -14.43
CA PRO A 188 -11.72 12.51 -15.13
C PRO A 188 -11.70 13.68 -14.15
N GLU A 189 -10.78 14.65 -14.36
CA GLU A 189 -10.54 15.76 -13.42
C GLU A 189 -11.82 16.50 -13.02
N ARG A 190 -12.68 16.82 -13.98
CA ARG A 190 -13.96 17.50 -13.75
C ARG A 190 -14.94 16.78 -12.82
N LEU A 191 -14.77 15.45 -12.66
CA LEU A 191 -15.64 14.62 -11.83
C LEU A 191 -15.03 14.29 -10.46
N ARG A 192 -13.73 14.55 -10.27
CA ARG A 192 -13.02 14.15 -9.05
C ARG A 192 -13.67 14.71 -7.79
N LEU A 193 -13.73 16.03 -7.67
CA LEU A 193 -14.24 16.65 -6.45
C LEU A 193 -15.71 16.30 -6.15
N PRO A 194 -16.65 16.31 -7.12
CA PRO A 194 -18.02 15.83 -6.88
C PRO A 194 -18.08 14.38 -6.38
N TYR A 195 -17.33 13.47 -7.01
CA TYR A 195 -17.27 12.06 -6.58
C TYR A 195 -16.63 11.89 -5.20
N PHE A 196 -15.57 12.65 -4.91
CA PHE A 196 -14.94 12.62 -3.59
C PHE A 196 -15.92 13.05 -2.50
N LYS A 197 -16.70 14.12 -2.73
CA LYS A 197 -17.73 14.56 -1.81
C LYS A 197 -18.78 13.47 -1.53
N LEU A 198 -19.25 12.78 -2.57
CA LEU A 198 -20.22 11.69 -2.41
C LEU A 198 -19.63 10.52 -1.63
N LYS A 199 -18.45 10.05 -2.03
CA LYS A 199 -17.83 8.85 -1.48
C LYS A 199 -17.30 9.04 -0.05
N VAL A 200 -16.86 10.23 0.29
CA VAL A 200 -16.47 10.56 1.67
C VAL A 200 -17.67 10.50 2.61
N GLN A 201 -18.82 11.05 2.21
CA GLN A 201 -20.04 10.97 3.02
C GLN A 201 -20.52 9.51 3.15
N GLU A 202 -20.53 8.75 2.05
CA GLU A 202 -20.85 7.32 2.08
C GLU A 202 -19.94 6.54 3.03
N LEU A 203 -18.61 6.82 3.00
CA LEU A 203 -17.66 6.19 3.90
C LEU A 203 -17.93 6.50 5.36
N LEU A 204 -18.19 7.76 5.70
CA LEU A 204 -18.45 8.17 7.07
C LEU A 204 -19.74 7.54 7.61
N LEU A 205 -20.81 7.46 6.81
CA LEU A 205 -22.04 6.74 7.16
C LEU A 205 -21.83 5.23 7.31
N TYR A 206 -21.00 4.64 6.45
CA TYR A 206 -20.60 3.22 6.58
C TYR A 206 -19.87 2.97 7.89
N LEU A 207 -18.91 3.82 8.25
CA LEU A 207 -18.14 3.70 9.48
C LEU A 207 -18.98 3.92 10.74
N ASP A 208 -19.93 4.84 10.68
CA ASP A 208 -20.84 5.10 11.79
C ASP A 208 -21.66 3.85 12.16
N ARG A 209 -22.25 3.17 11.18
CA ARG A 209 -23.04 1.94 11.38
C ARG A 209 -22.22 0.67 11.60
N LEU A 210 -20.89 0.69 11.38
CA LEU A 210 -20.06 -0.51 11.42
C LEU A 210 -20.03 -1.14 12.83
N ASP A 211 -20.36 -2.41 12.95
CA ASP A 211 -20.17 -3.16 14.18
C ASP A 211 -18.73 -3.65 14.29
N LEU A 212 -17.97 -3.06 15.21
CA LEU A 212 -16.57 -3.42 15.46
C LEU A 212 -16.39 -4.79 16.11
N SER A 213 -17.38 -5.32 16.81
CA SER A 213 -17.27 -6.64 17.45
C SER A 213 -17.12 -7.73 16.39
N ALA A 214 -17.95 -7.71 15.36
CA ALA A 214 -17.87 -8.62 14.22
C ALA A 214 -16.64 -8.35 13.31
N ALA A 215 -16.19 -7.10 13.24
CA ALA A 215 -15.03 -6.72 12.44
C ALA A 215 -13.71 -7.15 13.10
N ARG A 216 -13.61 -7.12 14.44
CA ARG A 216 -12.41 -7.52 15.20
C ARG A 216 -12.13 -9.03 15.11
N GLU A 217 -13.13 -9.87 14.91
CA GLU A 217 -12.93 -11.32 14.68
C GLU A 217 -12.14 -11.61 13.39
N LYS A 218 -12.21 -10.71 12.41
CA LYS A 218 -11.50 -10.79 11.12
C LYS A 218 -10.27 -9.89 11.05
N SER A 219 -9.78 -9.42 12.20
CA SER A 219 -8.73 -8.39 12.24
C SER A 219 -7.44 -8.82 11.53
N ILE A 220 -6.79 -7.83 10.91
CA ILE A 220 -5.47 -7.99 10.30
C ILE A 220 -4.43 -8.29 11.38
N ALA A 221 -3.56 -9.26 11.13
CA ALA A 221 -2.55 -9.70 12.08
C ALA A 221 -1.57 -8.55 12.40
N ARG A 222 -1.36 -8.33 13.70
CA ARG A 222 -0.33 -7.43 14.21
C ARG A 222 0.93 -8.23 14.52
N CYS A 223 2.08 -7.70 14.16
CA CYS A 223 3.39 -8.29 14.44
C CYS A 223 4.17 -7.39 15.38
N SER A 224 5.02 -7.96 16.24
CA SER A 224 5.97 -7.12 16.96
C SER A 224 7.04 -6.56 16.01
N SER A 225 7.62 -5.41 16.31
CA SER A 225 8.70 -4.82 15.51
C SER A 225 9.88 -5.79 15.36
N SER A 226 10.25 -6.51 16.43
CA SER A 226 11.30 -7.52 16.39
C SER A 226 10.97 -8.70 15.46
N GLN A 227 9.72 -9.17 15.45
CA GLN A 227 9.28 -10.20 14.50
C GLN A 227 9.33 -9.68 13.05
N THR A 228 8.95 -8.42 12.85
CA THR A 228 9.00 -7.80 11.53
C THR A 228 10.43 -7.64 11.02
N ASP A 229 11.35 -7.22 11.89
CA ASP A 229 12.76 -7.09 11.53
C ASP A 229 13.38 -8.45 11.19
N LEU A 230 13.07 -9.49 11.95
CA LEU A 230 13.49 -10.85 11.65
C LEU A 230 12.97 -11.32 10.27
N ILE A 231 11.72 -11.06 9.96
CA ILE A 231 11.14 -11.43 8.66
C ILE A 231 11.77 -10.64 7.51
N ARG A 232 12.15 -9.37 7.72
CA ARG A 232 12.91 -8.59 6.73
C ARG A 232 14.30 -9.17 6.50
N GLU A 233 15.01 -9.57 7.56
CA GLU A 233 16.31 -10.20 7.45
C GLU A 233 16.25 -11.53 6.64
N ILE A 234 15.24 -12.35 6.92
CA ILE A 234 14.96 -13.56 6.14
C ILE A 234 14.68 -13.22 4.67
N HIS A 235 13.86 -12.23 4.41
CA HIS A 235 13.57 -11.76 3.05
C HIS A 235 14.83 -11.31 2.32
N ASP A 236 15.68 -10.51 2.98
CA ASP A 236 16.93 -10.03 2.40
C ASP A 236 17.88 -11.19 2.08
N ARG A 237 17.92 -12.22 2.94
CA ARG A 237 18.66 -13.45 2.68
C ARG A 237 18.17 -14.15 1.41
N LEU A 238 16.86 -14.30 1.27
CA LEU A 238 16.20 -14.95 0.14
C LEU A 238 16.42 -14.20 -1.19
N THR A 239 16.37 -12.86 -1.16
CA THR A 239 16.46 -12.02 -2.35
C THR A 239 17.87 -11.73 -2.79
N ARG A 240 18.87 -11.78 -1.88
CA ARG A 240 20.30 -11.72 -2.23
C ARG A 240 20.77 -12.97 -2.97
N HIS A 241 20.16 -14.12 -2.71
CA HIS A 241 20.52 -15.41 -3.28
C HIS A 241 19.33 -16.07 -3.97
N PRO A 242 18.78 -15.43 -5.03
CA PRO A 242 17.58 -15.93 -5.70
C PRO A 242 17.79 -17.29 -6.39
N GLU A 243 19.04 -17.64 -6.69
CA GLU A 243 19.43 -18.94 -7.25
C GLU A 243 19.32 -20.09 -6.25
N GLN A 244 19.40 -19.78 -4.94
CA GLN A 244 19.34 -20.81 -3.89
C GLN A 244 17.89 -21.14 -3.52
N ARG A 245 17.66 -22.39 -3.18
CA ARG A 245 16.39 -22.87 -2.65
C ARG A 245 16.54 -23.14 -1.16
N PHE A 246 15.96 -22.30 -0.35
CA PHE A 246 15.89 -22.48 1.09
C PHE A 246 14.62 -23.24 1.44
N THR A 247 14.73 -24.27 2.26
CA THR A 247 13.57 -24.92 2.88
C THR A 247 13.08 -24.12 4.09
N ILE A 248 11.83 -24.30 4.45
CA ILE A 248 11.27 -23.65 5.65
C ILE A 248 12.00 -24.13 6.90
N GLU A 249 12.41 -25.39 6.93
CA GLU A 249 13.14 -26.02 8.03
C GLU A 249 14.55 -25.45 8.20
N GLU A 250 15.26 -25.18 7.10
CA GLU A 250 16.56 -24.51 7.12
C GLU A 250 16.44 -23.09 7.68
N LEU A 251 15.53 -22.28 7.14
CA LEU A 251 15.30 -20.93 7.62
C LEU A 251 14.84 -20.91 9.10
N SER A 252 13.96 -21.81 9.47
CA SER A 252 13.48 -21.97 10.85
C SER A 252 14.62 -22.24 11.83
N ARG A 253 15.58 -23.09 11.44
CA ARG A 253 16.76 -23.42 12.26
C ARG A 253 17.77 -22.28 12.30
N GLU A 254 18.05 -21.65 11.15
CA GLU A 254 19.02 -20.57 11.03
C GLU A 254 18.60 -19.34 11.87
N TYR A 255 17.31 -19.00 11.82
CA TYR A 255 16.75 -17.80 12.47
C TYR A 255 16.05 -18.08 13.81
N LEU A 256 16.18 -19.28 14.34
CA LEU A 256 15.62 -19.68 15.65
C LEU A 256 14.12 -19.37 15.81
N ILE A 257 13.35 -19.52 14.73
CA ILE A 257 11.89 -19.31 14.70
C ILE A 257 11.19 -20.60 14.32
N ASN A 258 10.06 -20.93 14.94
CA ASN A 258 9.31 -22.12 14.53
C ASN A 258 8.68 -21.96 13.14
N THR A 259 8.53 -23.07 12.41
CA THR A 259 8.06 -23.07 11.01
C THR A 259 6.66 -22.48 10.83
N SER A 260 5.79 -22.62 11.80
CA SER A 260 4.43 -22.06 11.76
C SER A 260 4.45 -20.53 11.87
N SER A 261 5.21 -20.00 12.85
CA SER A 261 5.39 -18.56 13.03
C SER A 261 6.09 -17.94 11.81
N LEU A 262 7.14 -18.58 11.27
CA LEU A 262 7.81 -18.12 10.06
C LEU A 262 6.82 -17.96 8.90
N LYS A 263 6.01 -18.98 8.62
CA LYS A 263 5.02 -18.96 7.53
C LYS A 263 3.98 -17.86 7.74
N SER A 264 3.42 -17.75 8.96
CA SER A 264 2.36 -16.77 9.27
C SER A 264 2.89 -15.34 9.24
N LEU A 265 4.04 -15.07 9.84
CA LEU A 265 4.64 -13.74 9.87
C LEU A 265 5.11 -13.29 8.48
N PHE A 266 5.74 -14.17 7.71
CA PHE A 266 6.12 -13.82 6.34
C PHE A 266 4.89 -13.48 5.48
N LYS A 267 3.83 -14.28 5.59
CA LYS A 267 2.57 -13.97 4.91
C LYS A 267 1.94 -12.67 5.41
N ALA A 268 2.01 -12.36 6.70
CA ALA A 268 1.51 -11.10 7.25
C ALA A 268 2.25 -9.89 6.66
N VAL A 269 3.59 -9.95 6.54
CA VAL A 269 4.42 -8.86 6.02
C VAL A 269 4.35 -8.75 4.50
N TYR A 270 4.53 -9.86 3.77
CA TYR A 270 4.65 -9.87 2.30
C TYR A 270 3.36 -10.28 1.56
N GLY A 271 2.30 -10.66 2.27
CA GLY A 271 0.97 -10.95 1.71
C GLY A 271 0.79 -12.37 1.18
N GLN A 272 1.88 -13.13 1.02
CA GLN A 272 1.84 -14.46 0.42
C GLN A 272 2.89 -15.39 1.03
N PRO A 273 2.74 -16.72 0.87
CA PRO A 273 3.73 -17.68 1.35
C PRO A 273 5.10 -17.47 0.69
N ILE A 274 6.20 -17.79 1.42
CA ILE A 274 7.59 -17.64 0.95
C ILE A 274 7.79 -18.22 -0.46
N ALA A 275 7.29 -19.42 -0.72
CA ALA A 275 7.50 -20.09 -2.02
C ALA A 275 6.83 -19.34 -3.18
N ALA A 276 5.61 -18.81 -2.97
CA ALA A 276 4.89 -18.01 -3.97
C ALA A 276 5.60 -16.68 -4.21
N TYR A 277 6.00 -16.00 -3.13
CA TYR A 277 6.76 -14.75 -3.19
C TYR A 277 8.06 -14.93 -3.99
N MET A 278 8.86 -15.95 -3.66
CA MET A 278 10.14 -16.20 -4.34
C MET A 278 9.97 -16.63 -5.80
N LYS A 279 8.84 -17.31 -6.15
CA LYS A 279 8.50 -17.58 -7.55
C LYS A 279 8.30 -16.26 -8.32
N GLU A 280 7.46 -15.37 -7.82
CA GLU A 280 7.20 -14.07 -8.44
C GLU A 280 8.44 -13.20 -8.50
N TYR A 281 9.20 -13.11 -7.40
CA TYR A 281 10.45 -12.36 -7.33
C TYR A 281 11.45 -12.80 -8.41
N ARG A 282 11.67 -14.11 -8.55
CA ARG A 282 12.57 -14.67 -9.59
C ARG A 282 12.10 -14.33 -11.00
N ILE A 283 10.79 -14.38 -11.25
CA ILE A 283 10.25 -14.04 -12.58
C ILE A 283 10.37 -12.54 -12.87
N HIS A 284 10.08 -11.67 -11.91
CA HIS A 284 10.31 -10.24 -12.10
C HIS A 284 11.79 -9.93 -12.37
N ARG A 285 12.70 -10.58 -11.65
CA ARG A 285 14.12 -10.44 -11.91
C ARG A 285 14.51 -10.96 -13.30
N ALA A 286 13.92 -12.07 -13.76
CA ALA A 286 14.09 -12.55 -15.12
C ALA A 286 13.60 -11.55 -16.17
N MET A 287 12.45 -10.90 -15.93
CA MET A 287 11.91 -9.86 -16.82
C MET A 287 12.87 -8.66 -16.94
N GLU A 288 13.51 -8.25 -15.85
CA GLU A 288 14.54 -7.21 -15.87
C GLU A 288 15.76 -7.64 -16.69
N LEU A 289 16.30 -8.84 -16.46
CA LEU A 289 17.44 -9.38 -17.21
C LEU A 289 17.12 -9.53 -18.70
N LEU A 290 15.93 -10.00 -19.05
CA LEU A 290 15.46 -10.11 -20.44
C LEU A 290 15.35 -8.74 -21.15
N ARG A 291 15.12 -7.67 -20.40
CA ARG A 291 15.04 -6.28 -20.93
C ARG A 291 16.41 -5.63 -21.07
N GLN A 292 17.34 -5.96 -20.16
CA GLN A 292 18.63 -5.29 -20.02
C GLN A 292 19.80 -5.99 -20.72
N SER A 293 19.69 -7.31 -20.95
CA SER A 293 20.79 -8.13 -21.47
C SER A 293 20.40 -9.00 -22.67
N ASP A 294 21.42 -9.45 -23.40
CA ASP A 294 21.31 -10.44 -24.47
C ASP A 294 21.58 -11.87 -24.01
N GLU A 295 21.74 -12.05 -22.71
CA GLU A 295 22.03 -13.32 -22.11
C GLU A 295 21.02 -14.41 -22.52
N PRO A 296 21.47 -15.63 -22.88
CA PRO A 296 20.57 -16.72 -23.23
C PRO A 296 19.52 -16.99 -22.17
N ILE A 297 18.26 -17.22 -22.58
CA ILE A 297 17.15 -17.48 -21.65
C ILE A 297 17.44 -18.62 -20.68
N ALA A 298 18.14 -19.66 -21.18
CA ALA A 298 18.57 -20.80 -20.36
C ALA A 298 19.56 -20.39 -19.27
N GLN A 299 20.47 -19.45 -19.54
CA GLN A 299 21.44 -18.93 -18.59
C GLN A 299 20.73 -18.08 -17.50
N ILE A 300 19.82 -17.19 -17.92
CA ILE A 300 18.97 -16.41 -16.98
C ILE A 300 18.19 -17.37 -16.08
N ALA A 301 17.59 -18.43 -16.63
CA ALA A 301 16.84 -19.41 -15.85
C ALA A 301 17.72 -20.11 -14.82
N ALA A 302 18.92 -20.55 -15.21
CA ALA A 302 19.89 -21.22 -14.33
C ALA A 302 20.37 -20.27 -13.22
N GLY A 303 20.71 -19.00 -13.56
CA GLY A 303 21.12 -17.97 -12.60
C GLY A 303 20.02 -17.58 -11.60
N LEU A 304 18.76 -17.95 -11.85
CA LEU A 304 17.63 -17.75 -10.95
C LEU A 304 17.18 -19.06 -10.24
N GLY A 305 18.01 -20.12 -10.31
CA GLY A 305 17.78 -21.37 -9.58
C GLY A 305 16.73 -22.29 -10.21
N TYR A 306 16.46 -22.16 -11.51
CA TYR A 306 15.61 -23.10 -12.23
C TYR A 306 16.43 -24.26 -12.81
N GLU A 307 16.10 -25.48 -12.41
CA GLU A 307 16.79 -26.72 -12.81
C GLU A 307 16.63 -27.05 -14.30
N SER A 308 15.55 -26.54 -14.93
CA SER A 308 15.29 -26.76 -16.36
C SER A 308 14.58 -25.58 -17.01
N ALA A 309 14.84 -25.38 -18.31
CA ALA A 309 14.18 -24.36 -19.11
C ALA A 309 12.66 -24.52 -19.15
N GLY A 310 12.14 -25.77 -19.12
CA GLY A 310 10.70 -26.04 -19.08
C GLY A 310 10.03 -25.56 -17.78
N LYS A 311 10.63 -25.83 -16.60
CA LYS A 311 10.13 -25.34 -15.32
C LYS A 311 10.14 -23.79 -15.26
N PHE A 312 11.19 -23.17 -15.80
CA PHE A 312 11.31 -21.72 -15.91
C PHE A 312 10.22 -21.14 -16.83
N THR A 313 10.09 -21.66 -18.04
CA THR A 313 9.11 -21.18 -19.04
C THR A 313 7.70 -21.23 -18.49
N ARG A 314 7.33 -22.34 -17.83
CA ARG A 314 6.02 -22.46 -17.16
C ARG A 314 5.83 -21.44 -16.06
N ALA A 315 6.82 -21.29 -15.17
CA ALA A 315 6.74 -20.32 -14.08
C ALA A 315 6.68 -18.88 -14.60
N PHE A 316 7.40 -18.57 -15.68
CA PHE A 316 7.38 -17.26 -16.33
C PHE A 316 6.00 -16.98 -16.96
N GLN A 317 5.45 -17.95 -17.67
CA GLN A 317 4.12 -17.82 -18.29
C GLN A 317 3.01 -17.69 -17.26
N ASP A 318 3.11 -18.39 -16.12
CA ASP A 318 2.14 -18.27 -15.03
C ASP A 318 2.10 -16.83 -14.44
N VAL A 319 3.26 -16.14 -14.39
CA VAL A 319 3.37 -14.80 -13.79
C VAL A 319 3.22 -13.68 -14.83
N ALA A 320 3.91 -13.81 -15.96
CA ALA A 320 3.98 -12.78 -17.00
C ALA A 320 2.90 -12.90 -18.08
N HIS A 321 2.17 -14.05 -18.13
CA HIS A 321 1.13 -14.39 -19.12
C HIS A 321 1.60 -14.42 -20.57
N VAL A 322 2.92 -14.44 -20.79
CA VAL A 322 3.58 -14.56 -22.10
C VAL A 322 4.82 -15.46 -21.98
N LEU A 323 5.33 -15.97 -23.08
CA LEU A 323 6.57 -16.74 -23.09
C LEU A 323 7.79 -15.82 -22.88
N PRO A 324 8.89 -16.29 -22.26
CA PRO A 324 10.10 -15.48 -22.07
C PRO A 324 10.68 -14.92 -23.38
N SER A 325 10.62 -15.70 -24.46
CA SER A 325 11.06 -15.29 -25.80
C SER A 325 10.17 -14.21 -26.42
N GLU A 326 8.87 -14.30 -26.23
CA GLU A 326 7.91 -13.30 -26.68
C GLU A 326 8.08 -12.01 -25.91
N TYR A 327 8.20 -12.10 -24.58
CA TYR A 327 8.47 -10.94 -23.71
C TYR A 327 9.72 -10.19 -24.17
N ARG A 328 10.84 -10.92 -24.42
CA ARG A 328 12.09 -10.32 -24.92
C ARG A 328 11.87 -9.59 -26.26
N LYS A 329 11.11 -10.17 -27.20
CA LYS A 329 10.79 -9.53 -28.49
C LYS A 329 9.99 -8.25 -28.30
N GLN A 330 8.96 -8.28 -27.44
CA GLN A 330 8.09 -7.14 -27.17
C GLN A 330 8.86 -5.95 -26.59
N VAL A 331 9.70 -6.19 -25.57
CA VAL A 331 10.45 -5.09 -24.90
C VAL A 331 11.56 -4.51 -25.81
N ARG A 332 12.11 -5.30 -26.73
CA ARG A 332 13.09 -4.83 -27.74
C ARG A 332 12.43 -4.05 -28.87
N GLY A 333 11.27 -4.50 -29.36
CA GLY A 333 10.49 -3.78 -30.35
C GLY A 333 10.06 -2.40 -29.88
N GLN A 334 9.69 -2.26 -28.60
CA GLN A 334 9.35 -0.97 -28.00
C GLN A 334 10.57 -0.03 -27.86
N LYS A 335 11.79 -0.58 -27.72
CA LYS A 335 13.02 0.21 -27.63
C LYS A 335 13.40 0.79 -28.99
N LEU A 336 13.16 0.06 -30.08
CA LEU A 336 13.42 0.50 -31.45
C LEU A 336 12.43 1.58 -31.95
N LEU A 337 11.23 1.66 -31.38
CA LEU A 337 10.23 2.68 -31.73
C LEU A 337 10.39 4.00 -30.94
N ARG A 338 11.29 4.04 -29.96
CA ARG A 338 11.57 5.20 -29.11
C ARG A 338 12.92 5.88 -29.39
N THR A 339 13.73 5.30 -30.30
CA THR A 339 14.95 5.90 -30.90
C THR A 339 14.65 6.45 -32.28
#